data_4d900e3ec8d0b4ea56d553269e2426c2
#
_entry.id   4d900e3ec8d0b4ea56d553269e2426c2
#
_cell.length_a   1.000
_cell.length_b   1.000
_cell.length_c   1.000
_cell.angle_alpha   90.00
_cell.angle_beta   90.00
_cell.angle_gamma   90.00
#
_symmetry.space_group_name_H-M   'P 1'
#
loop_
_entity.id
_entity.type
_entity.pdbx_description
1 polymer ?
#
loop_
_entity_poly.entity_id
_entity_poly.type
_entity_poly.pdbx_seq_one_letter_code
_entity_poly.pdbx_strand_id
1 'polypeptide(L)'
;EYRTLIKDNQTDKNEMTVYLYANDKEAQYTYIENAKSKGYSVLLFDGQLDTAMVNLYEQKLEKCRFSRVDSDAIDRLIQKKDDETKETDSVQDKNVADMFNSQLPQIKGAMFHVETRAAGENSAPVTIIQSEYMRRMKELSRIESGMQFYGQMPDEYTIILNSDHRLIKEIREDGDKATAEKLKPVDADIKGLEARRAVLSQEQEKKKADELTDEDRKQMKDCEEQIGKRREERKGILAEY
;
A
#
# COMPACT_ATOMS: atom_id res chain seq x y z
N GLU A 1 27.49 -15.00 -13.76
CA GLU A 1 27.22 -16.25 -12.98
C GLU A 1 25.95 -16.13 -12.12
N TYR A 2 25.85 -15.20 -11.15
CA TYR A 2 24.66 -15.08 -10.27
C TYR A 2 23.38 -14.81 -11.07
N ARG A 3 23.40 -13.90 -12.07
CA ARG A 3 22.25 -13.65 -12.95
C ARG A 3 21.77 -14.92 -13.65
N THR A 4 22.66 -15.78 -14.09
CA THR A 4 22.32 -17.04 -14.74
C THR A 4 21.62 -17.99 -13.77
N LEU A 5 22.06 -17.99 -12.51
CA LEU A 5 21.49 -18.82 -11.44
C LEU A 5 20.03 -18.44 -11.14
N ILE A 6 19.69 -17.14 -11.09
CA ILE A 6 18.39 -16.66 -10.65
C ILE A 6 17.40 -16.43 -11.79
N LYS A 7 17.88 -16.38 -13.05
CA LYS A 7 17.11 -15.90 -14.19
C LYS A 7 15.76 -16.62 -14.37
N ASP A 8 15.74 -17.93 -14.21
CA ASP A 8 14.53 -18.73 -14.49
C ASP A 8 13.45 -18.51 -13.41
N ASN A 9 13.85 -18.33 -12.16
CA ASN A 9 12.93 -18.14 -11.03
C ASN A 9 12.61 -16.67 -10.74
N GLN A 10 13.56 -15.76 -11.00
CA GLN A 10 13.46 -14.36 -10.61
C GLN A 10 13.38 -13.40 -11.81
N THR A 11 12.72 -13.82 -12.88
CA THR A 11 12.36 -12.95 -13.99
C THR A 11 10.86 -12.65 -13.92
N ASP A 12 10.52 -11.36 -13.92
CA ASP A 12 9.14 -10.88 -13.85
C ASP A 12 8.44 -10.89 -15.24
N LYS A 13 7.14 -10.55 -15.25
CA LYS A 13 6.31 -10.48 -16.47
C LYS A 13 6.83 -9.52 -17.54
N ASN A 14 7.66 -8.53 -17.16
CA ASN A 14 8.26 -7.52 -18.02
C ASN A 14 9.67 -7.95 -18.49
N GLU A 15 10.04 -9.20 -18.28
CA GLU A 15 11.37 -9.75 -18.59
C GLU A 15 12.51 -9.10 -17.78
N MET A 16 12.20 -8.47 -16.64
CA MET A 16 13.19 -7.91 -15.74
C MET A 16 13.69 -8.98 -14.78
N THR A 17 15.00 -9.19 -14.70
CA THR A 17 15.60 -10.04 -13.66
C THR A 17 15.58 -9.28 -12.34
N VAL A 18 14.88 -9.82 -11.34
CA VAL A 18 14.72 -9.21 -10.02
C VAL A 18 15.76 -9.78 -9.06
N TYR A 19 16.66 -8.91 -8.61
CA TYR A 19 17.65 -9.24 -7.58
C TYR A 19 17.06 -8.91 -6.21
N LEU A 20 16.64 -9.95 -5.49
CA LEU A 20 16.17 -9.77 -4.12
C LEU A 20 17.37 -9.59 -3.18
N TYR A 21 17.26 -8.65 -2.25
CA TYR A 21 18.28 -8.43 -1.24
C TYR A 21 17.70 -8.14 0.14
N ALA A 22 18.51 -8.38 1.15
CA ALA A 22 18.27 -8.01 2.54
C ALA A 22 19.50 -7.26 3.06
N ASN A 23 19.31 -6.30 3.95
CA ASN A 23 20.39 -5.56 4.60
C ASN A 23 20.50 -5.85 6.11
N ASP A 24 19.49 -6.49 6.67
CA ASP A 24 19.51 -7.00 8.04
C ASP A 24 18.89 -8.40 8.07
N LYS A 25 19.75 -9.40 8.25
CA LYS A 25 19.34 -10.80 8.22
C LYS A 25 18.39 -11.18 9.36
N GLU A 26 18.52 -10.54 10.52
CA GLU A 26 17.72 -10.86 11.70
C GLU A 26 16.35 -10.15 11.61
N ALA A 27 16.35 -8.85 11.38
CA ALA A 27 15.13 -8.06 11.25
C ALA A 27 14.26 -8.49 10.04
N GLN A 28 14.90 -8.97 8.95
CA GLN A 28 14.22 -9.40 7.74
C GLN A 28 14.10 -10.93 7.59
N TYR A 29 14.33 -11.68 8.68
CA TYR A 29 14.36 -13.14 8.64
C TYR A 29 13.10 -13.75 8.01
N THR A 30 11.91 -13.33 8.42
CA THR A 30 10.64 -13.85 7.89
C THR A 30 10.48 -13.62 6.39
N TYR A 31 10.88 -12.45 5.90
CA TYR A 31 10.81 -12.14 4.47
C TYR A 31 11.82 -12.95 3.65
N ILE A 32 13.02 -13.16 4.22
CA ILE A 32 14.05 -14.00 3.60
C ILE A 32 13.57 -15.44 3.48
N GLU A 33 12.99 -16.01 4.54
CA GLU A 33 12.50 -17.38 4.53
C GLU A 33 11.29 -17.54 3.59
N ASN A 34 10.40 -16.55 3.53
CA ASN A 34 9.31 -16.54 2.55
C ASN A 34 9.85 -16.52 1.11
N ALA A 35 10.88 -15.73 0.81
CA ALA A 35 11.51 -15.72 -0.50
C ALA A 35 12.13 -17.07 -0.84
N LYS A 36 12.88 -17.67 0.11
CA LYS A 36 13.48 -18.98 -0.06
C LYS A 36 12.46 -20.10 -0.25
N SER A 37 11.33 -20.07 0.44
CA SER A 37 10.26 -21.08 0.29
C SER A 37 9.67 -21.10 -1.13
N LYS A 38 9.76 -19.97 -1.86
CA LYS A 38 9.37 -19.85 -3.26
C LYS A 38 10.54 -20.16 -4.23
N GLY A 39 11.67 -20.63 -3.73
CA GLY A 39 12.85 -20.94 -4.53
C GLY A 39 13.63 -19.71 -5.00
N TYR A 40 13.44 -18.55 -4.35
CA TYR A 40 14.15 -17.32 -4.68
C TYR A 40 15.47 -17.24 -3.90
N SER A 41 16.48 -16.67 -4.53
CA SER A 41 17.77 -16.36 -3.93
C SER A 41 17.78 -14.91 -3.43
N VAL A 42 18.32 -14.69 -2.25
CA VAL A 42 18.40 -13.37 -1.61
C VAL A 42 19.86 -13.01 -1.38
N LEU A 43 20.28 -11.82 -1.84
CA LEU A 43 21.60 -11.26 -1.56
C LEU A 43 21.59 -10.59 -0.18
N LEU A 44 22.70 -10.70 0.55
CA LEU A 44 22.89 -9.92 1.77
C LEU A 44 23.73 -8.68 1.44
N PHE A 45 23.13 -7.52 1.65
CA PHE A 45 23.74 -6.20 1.47
C PHE A 45 23.85 -5.52 2.83
N ASP A 46 24.93 -5.81 3.54
CA ASP A 46 25.21 -5.30 4.90
C ASP A 46 26.28 -4.20 4.92
N GLY A 47 26.79 -3.83 3.75
CA GLY A 47 27.77 -2.76 3.58
C GLY A 47 27.15 -1.38 3.42
N GLN A 48 27.83 -0.36 3.92
CA GLN A 48 27.36 1.05 3.84
C GLN A 48 27.20 1.57 2.41
N LEU A 49 27.93 1.01 1.44
CA LEU A 49 27.88 1.44 0.04
C LEU A 49 26.93 0.61 -0.82
N ASP A 50 26.36 -0.45 -0.30
CA ASP A 50 25.59 -1.40 -1.10
C ASP A 50 24.36 -0.75 -1.74
N THR A 51 23.65 0.14 -1.02
CA THR A 51 22.49 0.86 -1.58
C THR A 51 22.90 1.79 -2.71
N ALA A 52 24.04 2.47 -2.60
CA ALA A 52 24.55 3.31 -3.68
C ALA A 52 24.95 2.49 -4.91
N MET A 53 25.53 1.29 -4.69
CA MET A 53 25.87 0.35 -5.75
C MET A 53 24.64 -0.21 -6.46
N VAL A 54 23.53 -0.44 -5.75
CA VAL A 54 22.25 -0.88 -6.34
C VAL A 54 21.82 0.06 -7.47
N ASN A 55 21.79 1.36 -7.20
CA ASN A 55 21.41 2.35 -8.22
C ASN A 55 22.37 2.34 -9.42
N LEU A 56 23.66 2.18 -9.17
CA LEU A 56 24.65 2.08 -10.24
C LEU A 56 24.47 0.82 -11.10
N TYR A 57 24.16 -0.31 -10.46
CA TYR A 57 23.93 -1.57 -11.17
C TYR A 57 22.64 -1.53 -11.99
N GLU A 58 21.55 -0.97 -11.46
CA GLU A 58 20.30 -0.79 -12.22
C GLU A 58 20.48 0.08 -13.46
N GLN A 59 21.39 1.07 -13.43
CA GLN A 59 21.73 1.88 -14.60
C GLN A 59 22.64 1.16 -15.60
N LYS A 60 23.53 0.30 -15.13
CA LYS A 60 24.54 -0.36 -15.99
C LYS A 60 24.11 -1.71 -16.54
N LEU A 61 23.25 -2.42 -15.81
CA LEU A 61 22.79 -3.75 -16.20
C LEU A 61 21.44 -3.63 -16.89
N GLU A 62 21.38 -4.13 -18.11
CA GLU A 62 20.11 -4.15 -18.85
C GLU A 62 19.11 -5.13 -18.24
N LYS A 63 17.84 -4.74 -18.25
CA LYS A 63 16.71 -5.58 -17.81
C LYS A 63 16.95 -6.18 -16.42
N CYS A 64 17.32 -5.37 -15.45
CA CYS A 64 17.43 -5.79 -14.07
C CYS A 64 16.79 -4.78 -13.12
N ARG A 65 16.38 -5.28 -11.97
CA ARG A 65 15.83 -4.50 -10.87
C ARG A 65 16.29 -5.12 -9.56
N PHE A 66 16.64 -4.28 -8.61
CA PHE A 66 16.90 -4.71 -7.24
C PHE A 66 15.69 -4.38 -6.37
N SER A 67 15.31 -5.30 -5.49
CA SER A 67 14.19 -5.11 -4.57
C SER A 67 14.53 -5.72 -3.22
N ARG A 68 14.34 -4.94 -2.15
CA ARG A 68 14.52 -5.47 -0.80
C ARG A 68 13.38 -6.41 -0.47
N VAL A 69 13.66 -7.49 0.25
CA VAL A 69 12.70 -8.58 0.52
C VAL A 69 11.42 -8.13 1.25
N ASP A 70 11.46 -7.00 1.94
CA ASP A 70 10.36 -6.40 2.69
C ASP A 70 9.73 -5.17 2.01
N SER A 71 10.07 -4.92 0.74
CA SER A 71 9.55 -3.77 0.00
C SER A 71 8.16 -3.99 -0.59
N ASP A 72 7.73 -5.24 -0.73
CA ASP A 72 6.36 -5.63 -1.08
C ASP A 72 6.10 -7.07 -0.62
N ALA A 73 4.85 -7.52 -0.72
CA ALA A 73 4.51 -8.92 -0.55
C ALA A 73 5.28 -9.77 -1.56
N ILE A 74 5.74 -10.95 -1.12
CA ILE A 74 6.63 -11.80 -1.93
C ILE A 74 6.08 -12.11 -3.33
N ASP A 75 4.77 -12.25 -3.46
CA ASP A 75 4.10 -12.54 -4.73
C ASP A 75 4.10 -11.34 -5.69
N ARG A 76 4.35 -10.13 -5.19
CA ARG A 76 4.46 -8.90 -5.99
C ARG A 76 5.90 -8.48 -6.25
N LEU A 77 6.84 -8.97 -5.47
CA LEU A 77 8.27 -8.71 -5.71
C LEU A 77 8.70 -9.26 -7.08
N ILE A 78 8.18 -10.43 -7.45
CA ILE A 78 8.44 -11.05 -8.75
C ILE A 78 7.10 -11.49 -9.37
N GLN A 79 6.42 -10.57 -10.06
CA GLN A 79 5.15 -10.87 -10.72
C GLN A 79 5.39 -11.67 -11.99
N LYS A 80 4.87 -12.90 -12.06
CA LYS A 80 4.91 -13.72 -13.27
C LYS A 80 3.70 -13.45 -14.17
N LYS A 81 3.76 -13.88 -15.43
CA LYS A 81 2.68 -13.63 -16.43
C LYS A 81 1.33 -14.24 -16.02
N ASP A 82 1.38 -15.32 -15.25
CA ASP A 82 0.20 -16.06 -14.81
C ASP A 82 -0.35 -15.59 -13.45
N ASP A 83 0.31 -14.64 -12.80
CA ASP A 83 -0.14 -14.08 -11.52
C ASP A 83 -1.27 -13.07 -11.78
N GLU A 84 -2.52 -13.53 -11.78
CA GLU A 84 -3.68 -12.66 -11.67
C GLU A 84 -3.73 -12.07 -10.26
N THR A 85 -3.25 -10.84 -10.11
CA THR A 85 -3.51 -10.06 -8.89
C THR A 85 -5.00 -9.72 -8.84
N LYS A 86 -5.75 -10.49 -8.07
CA LYS A 86 -7.13 -10.13 -7.72
C LYS A 86 -7.04 -8.93 -6.79
N GLU A 87 -7.26 -7.74 -7.33
CA GLU A 87 -7.53 -6.57 -6.50
C GLU A 87 -8.86 -6.84 -5.79
N THR A 88 -8.80 -7.01 -4.48
CA THR A 88 -10.00 -7.12 -3.66
C THR A 88 -10.44 -5.72 -3.28
N ASP A 89 -11.35 -5.15 -4.06
CA ASP A 89 -11.88 -3.80 -3.84
C ASP A 89 -13.34 -3.85 -3.32
N SER A 90 -13.66 -4.90 -2.56
CA SER A 90 -14.98 -5.01 -1.97
C SER A 90 -15.18 -3.99 -0.84
N VAL A 91 -16.43 -3.56 -0.62
CA VAL A 91 -16.78 -2.67 0.52
C VAL A 91 -16.37 -3.31 1.85
N GLN A 92 -16.50 -4.64 1.96
CA GLN A 92 -16.16 -5.41 3.15
C GLN A 92 -14.63 -5.41 3.42
N ASP A 93 -13.82 -5.47 2.36
CA ASP A 93 -12.37 -5.38 2.50
C ASP A 93 -11.92 -3.99 2.94
N LYS A 94 -12.62 -2.94 2.49
CA LYS A 94 -12.40 -1.57 3.00
C LYS A 94 -12.80 -1.42 4.46
N ASN A 95 -13.92 -2.03 4.89
CA ASN A 95 -14.34 -1.98 6.28
C ASN A 95 -13.29 -2.60 7.22
N VAL A 96 -12.77 -3.79 6.89
CA VAL A 96 -11.75 -4.42 7.74
C VAL A 96 -10.45 -3.62 7.75
N ALA A 97 -10.05 -3.03 6.64
CA ALA A 97 -8.88 -2.14 6.59
C ALA A 97 -9.08 -0.90 7.47
N ASP A 98 -10.26 -0.29 7.42
CA ASP A 98 -10.61 0.87 8.27
C ASP A 98 -10.65 0.51 9.76
N MET A 99 -11.19 -0.67 10.13
CA MET A 99 -11.15 -1.18 11.50
C MET A 99 -9.71 -1.29 12.02
N PHE A 100 -8.84 -1.95 11.26
CA PHE A 100 -7.43 -2.08 11.62
C PHE A 100 -6.74 -0.72 11.70
N ASN A 101 -6.99 0.15 10.74
CA ASN A 101 -6.37 1.48 10.70
C ASN A 101 -6.76 2.33 11.92
N SER A 102 -7.99 2.17 12.44
CA SER A 102 -8.47 2.90 13.63
C SER A 102 -7.76 2.48 14.92
N GLN A 103 -7.24 1.26 14.99
CA GLN A 103 -6.54 0.71 16.15
C GLN A 103 -5.02 0.97 16.14
N LEU A 104 -4.48 1.51 15.04
CA LEU A 104 -3.05 1.73 14.92
C LEU A 104 -2.60 2.90 15.81
N PRO A 105 -1.49 2.74 16.54
CA PRO A 105 -0.94 3.82 17.35
C PRO A 105 -0.36 4.92 16.44
N GLN A 106 -0.50 6.17 16.88
CA GLN A 106 0.21 7.29 16.26
C GLN A 106 1.68 7.28 16.70
N ILE A 107 2.58 6.91 15.79
CA ILE A 107 4.01 6.89 16.05
C ILE A 107 4.65 8.09 15.36
N LYS A 108 5.35 8.94 16.15
CA LYS A 108 6.05 10.10 15.60
C LYS A 108 7.11 9.66 14.58
N GLY A 109 7.02 10.18 13.37
CA GLY A 109 7.96 9.88 12.30
C GLY A 109 7.64 8.60 11.50
N ALA A 110 6.47 7.98 11.74
CA ALA A 110 5.96 6.88 10.94
C ALA A 110 4.52 7.15 10.49
N MET A 111 4.20 6.74 9.27
CA MET A 111 2.84 6.74 8.71
C MET A 111 2.49 5.31 8.33
N PHE A 112 1.26 4.91 8.65
CA PHE A 112 0.75 3.58 8.35
C PHE A 112 -0.42 3.68 7.38
N HIS A 113 -0.43 2.80 6.40
CA HIS A 113 -1.54 2.61 5.49
C HIS A 113 -1.97 1.15 5.55
N VAL A 114 -3.27 0.91 5.74
CA VAL A 114 -3.81 -0.46 5.79
C VAL A 114 -4.54 -0.76 4.50
N GLU A 115 -4.25 -1.89 3.91
CA GLU A 115 -4.95 -2.38 2.73
C GLU A 115 -5.18 -3.89 2.81
N THR A 116 -6.14 -4.39 2.06
CA THR A 116 -6.44 -5.81 1.95
C THR A 116 -5.93 -6.35 0.62
N ARG A 117 -5.37 -7.55 0.65
CA ARG A 117 -4.94 -8.28 -0.54
C ARG A 117 -5.20 -9.77 -0.40
N ALA A 118 -5.56 -10.42 -1.49
CA ALA A 118 -5.61 -11.88 -1.56
C ALA A 118 -4.18 -12.42 -1.73
N ALA A 119 -3.75 -13.28 -0.80
CA ALA A 119 -2.40 -13.87 -0.80
C ALA A 119 -2.41 -15.39 -0.60
N GLY A 120 -3.61 -16.01 -0.63
CA GLY A 120 -3.81 -17.43 -0.38
C GLY A 120 -3.93 -17.77 1.12
N GLU A 121 -4.66 -18.84 1.42
CA GLU A 121 -5.05 -19.22 2.79
C GLU A 121 -3.86 -19.57 3.70
N ASN A 122 -2.77 -20.06 3.12
CA ASN A 122 -1.58 -20.50 3.87
C ASN A 122 -0.53 -19.39 4.04
N SER A 123 -0.73 -18.22 3.45
CA SER A 123 0.15 -17.06 3.64
C SER A 123 -0.14 -16.36 4.96
N ALA A 124 0.80 -15.56 5.47
CA ALA A 124 0.62 -14.83 6.72
C ALA A 124 -0.65 -13.97 6.71
N PRO A 125 -1.37 -13.86 7.85
CA PRO A 125 -2.59 -13.04 7.94
C PRO A 125 -2.31 -11.55 7.75
N VAL A 126 -1.13 -11.10 8.19
CA VAL A 126 -0.70 -9.69 8.11
C VAL A 126 0.76 -9.65 7.64
N THR A 127 1.05 -8.78 6.70
CA THR A 127 2.41 -8.49 6.24
C THR A 127 2.63 -6.99 6.27
N ILE A 128 3.75 -6.54 6.84
CA ILE A 128 4.13 -5.12 6.88
C ILE A 128 5.22 -4.90 5.85
N ILE A 129 5.02 -3.97 4.94
CA ILE A 129 5.99 -3.62 3.91
C ILE A 129 6.38 -2.15 4.00
N GLN A 130 7.56 -1.83 3.47
CA GLN A 130 8.06 -0.46 3.36
C GLN A 130 8.43 -0.16 1.91
N SER A 131 7.88 0.91 1.34
CA SER A 131 8.14 1.32 -0.04
C SER A 131 9.63 1.42 -0.34
N GLU A 132 10.07 0.66 -1.35
CA GLU A 132 11.47 0.65 -1.82
C GLU A 132 11.93 2.05 -2.22
N TYR A 133 11.11 2.78 -2.96
CA TYR A 133 11.43 4.12 -3.44
C TYR A 133 11.69 5.11 -2.30
N MET A 134 10.75 5.22 -1.36
CA MET A 134 10.87 6.17 -0.24
C MET A 134 12.06 5.82 0.64
N ARG A 135 12.27 4.55 0.90
CA ARG A 135 13.41 4.07 1.68
C ARG A 135 14.75 4.42 1.01
N ARG A 136 14.89 4.14 -0.30
CA ARG A 136 16.11 4.49 -1.05
C ARG A 136 16.36 6.00 -1.06
N MET A 137 15.31 6.81 -1.23
CA MET A 137 15.44 8.27 -1.20
C MET A 137 15.94 8.74 0.17
N LYS A 138 15.45 8.17 1.25
CA LYS A 138 15.95 8.45 2.60
C LYS A 138 17.40 8.03 2.83
N GLU A 139 17.79 6.85 2.35
CA GLU A 139 19.18 6.39 2.47
C GLU A 139 20.13 7.30 1.67
N LEU A 140 19.75 7.66 0.45
CA LEU A 140 20.53 8.60 -0.37
C LEU A 140 20.61 10.00 0.24
N SER A 141 19.57 10.45 0.94
CA SER A 141 19.56 11.76 1.61
C SER A 141 20.65 11.93 2.67
N ARG A 142 21.19 10.82 3.19
CA ARG A 142 22.31 10.81 4.13
C ARG A 142 23.66 11.05 3.46
N ILE A 143 23.74 10.77 2.15
CA ILE A 143 24.99 10.82 1.38
C ILE A 143 25.00 12.06 0.46
N GLU A 144 23.86 12.42 -0.12
CA GLU A 144 23.72 13.52 -1.07
C GLU A 144 23.13 14.76 -0.44
N SER A 145 23.87 15.86 -0.43
CA SER A 145 23.48 17.13 0.20
C SER A 145 22.23 17.77 -0.42
N GLY A 146 21.85 17.45 -1.64
CA GLY A 146 20.64 17.95 -2.31
C GLY A 146 19.35 17.22 -1.93
N MET A 147 19.42 16.08 -1.23
CA MET A 147 18.26 15.23 -0.92
C MET A 147 17.83 15.27 0.56
N GLN A 148 18.33 16.21 1.36
CA GLN A 148 18.07 16.29 2.81
C GLN A 148 16.56 16.33 3.17
N PHE A 149 15.72 16.84 2.27
CA PHE A 149 14.27 16.88 2.46
C PHE A 149 13.68 15.47 2.68
N TYR A 150 14.12 14.47 1.92
CA TYR A 150 13.64 13.09 2.09
C TYR A 150 14.00 12.49 3.44
N GLY A 151 15.13 12.89 4.03
CA GLY A 151 15.56 12.44 5.36
C GLY A 151 14.64 12.89 6.48
N GLN A 152 13.85 13.95 6.27
CA GLN A 152 12.91 14.50 7.26
C GLN A 152 11.47 13.96 7.09
N MET A 153 11.18 13.27 5.98
CA MET A 153 9.86 12.69 5.76
C MET A 153 9.61 11.52 6.72
N PRO A 154 8.36 11.28 7.15
CA PRO A 154 8.04 10.10 7.94
C PRO A 154 8.35 8.82 7.17
N ASP A 155 8.60 7.73 7.89
CA ASP A 155 8.66 6.40 7.31
C ASP A 155 7.25 5.94 6.97
N GLU A 156 7.04 5.47 5.73
CA GLU A 156 5.76 4.96 5.27
C GLU A 156 5.78 3.44 5.30
N TYR A 157 4.80 2.88 6.00
CA TYR A 157 4.58 1.44 6.07
C TYR A 157 3.20 1.09 5.55
N THR A 158 3.11 0.05 4.75
CA THR A 158 1.83 -0.53 4.36
C THR A 158 1.63 -1.84 5.12
N ILE A 159 0.50 -1.93 5.80
CA ILE A 159 0.03 -3.13 6.50
C ILE A 159 -0.94 -3.83 5.56
N ILE A 160 -0.54 -4.99 5.06
CA ILE A 160 -1.34 -5.80 4.15
C ILE A 160 -2.08 -6.85 4.97
N LEU A 161 -3.40 -6.82 4.93
CA LEU A 161 -4.27 -7.84 5.49
C LEU A 161 -4.60 -8.87 4.41
N ASN A 162 -4.27 -10.13 4.67
CA ASN A 162 -4.55 -11.22 3.73
C ASN A 162 -6.03 -11.61 3.77
N SER A 163 -6.81 -11.16 2.80
CA SER A 163 -8.26 -11.42 2.72
C SER A 163 -8.63 -12.90 2.56
N ASP A 164 -7.68 -13.75 2.13
CA ASP A 164 -7.90 -15.20 2.03
C ASP A 164 -7.66 -15.92 3.35
N HIS A 165 -6.89 -15.32 4.28
CA HIS A 165 -6.55 -15.96 5.53
C HIS A 165 -7.78 -16.08 6.45
N ARG A 166 -7.96 -17.25 7.08
CA ARG A 166 -9.10 -17.57 7.94
C ARG A 166 -9.34 -16.51 9.02
N LEU A 167 -8.30 -16.07 9.71
CA LEU A 167 -8.41 -15.06 10.78
C LEU A 167 -8.98 -13.74 10.27
N ILE A 168 -8.52 -13.27 9.11
CA ILE A 168 -8.99 -12.01 8.52
C ILE A 168 -10.45 -12.14 8.05
N LYS A 169 -10.83 -13.29 7.49
CA LYS A 169 -12.23 -13.59 7.12
C LYS A 169 -13.15 -13.56 8.35
N GLU A 170 -12.75 -14.20 9.46
CA GLU A 170 -13.51 -14.21 10.72
C GLU A 170 -13.68 -12.79 11.27
N ILE A 171 -12.61 -12.00 11.37
CA ILE A 171 -12.66 -10.60 11.84
C ILE A 171 -13.59 -9.77 10.95
N ARG A 172 -13.48 -9.91 9.62
CA ARG A 172 -14.32 -9.21 8.66
C ARG A 172 -15.81 -9.54 8.84
N GLU A 173 -16.14 -10.84 8.93
CA GLU A 173 -17.53 -11.29 9.09
C GLU A 173 -18.15 -10.83 10.41
N ASP A 174 -17.40 -10.89 11.50
CA ASP A 174 -17.87 -10.46 12.80
C ASP A 174 -17.98 -8.93 12.89
N GLY A 175 -17.04 -8.21 12.32
CA GLY A 175 -17.09 -6.76 12.21
C GLY A 175 -18.27 -6.27 11.36
N ASP A 176 -18.51 -6.89 10.21
CA ASP A 176 -19.65 -6.59 9.36
C ASP A 176 -20.98 -6.82 10.11
N LYS A 177 -21.13 -7.95 10.83
CA LYS A 177 -22.33 -8.22 11.62
C LYS A 177 -22.55 -7.18 12.73
N ALA A 178 -21.48 -6.79 13.41
CA ALA A 178 -21.55 -5.84 14.53
C ALA A 178 -21.87 -4.41 14.09
N THR A 179 -21.42 -4.01 12.90
CA THR A 179 -21.47 -2.61 12.43
C THR A 179 -22.54 -2.36 11.35
N ALA A 180 -23.05 -3.39 10.67
CA ALA A 180 -23.94 -3.28 9.51
C ALA A 180 -25.16 -2.37 9.74
N GLU A 181 -25.87 -2.50 10.86
CA GLU A 181 -27.06 -1.69 11.14
C GLU A 181 -26.73 -0.21 11.35
N LYS A 182 -25.58 0.08 12.00
CA LYS A 182 -25.11 1.44 12.24
C LYS A 182 -24.56 2.08 10.96
N LEU A 183 -23.85 1.31 10.13
CA LEU A 183 -23.25 1.79 8.88
C LEU A 183 -24.27 2.06 7.79
N LYS A 184 -25.32 1.27 7.68
CA LYS A 184 -26.32 1.36 6.61
C LYS A 184 -26.86 2.78 6.35
N PRO A 185 -27.32 3.55 7.36
CA PRO A 185 -27.79 4.92 7.12
C PRO A 185 -26.66 5.86 6.72
N VAL A 186 -25.47 5.71 7.31
CA VAL A 186 -24.32 6.57 7.03
C VAL A 186 -23.81 6.33 5.61
N ASP A 187 -23.71 5.07 5.17
CA ASP A 187 -23.30 4.71 3.81
C ASP A 187 -24.33 5.18 2.76
N ALA A 188 -25.63 5.14 3.09
CA ALA A 188 -26.68 5.69 2.23
C ALA A 188 -26.54 7.22 2.06
N ASP A 189 -26.26 7.94 3.15
CA ASP A 189 -26.04 9.39 3.13
C ASP A 189 -24.77 9.74 2.32
N ILE A 190 -23.66 9.03 2.53
CA ILE A 190 -22.42 9.22 1.75
C ILE A 190 -22.70 9.04 0.26
N LYS A 191 -23.35 7.94 -0.11
CA LYS A 191 -23.70 7.66 -1.51
C LYS A 191 -24.59 8.77 -2.13
N GLY A 192 -25.56 9.26 -1.38
CA GLY A 192 -26.43 10.37 -1.83
C GLY A 192 -25.64 11.67 -2.04
N LEU A 193 -24.74 12.00 -1.10
CA LEU A 193 -23.89 13.19 -1.18
C LEU A 193 -22.84 13.07 -2.33
N GLU A 194 -22.25 11.89 -2.54
CA GLU A 194 -21.34 11.66 -3.67
C GLU A 194 -22.03 11.76 -5.02
N ALA A 195 -23.27 11.28 -5.14
CA ALA A 195 -24.08 11.46 -6.34
C ALA A 195 -24.36 12.96 -6.58
N ARG A 196 -24.71 13.72 -5.52
CA ARG A 196 -24.89 15.17 -5.61
C ARG A 196 -23.61 15.89 -6.03
N ARG A 197 -22.46 15.52 -5.43
CA ARG A 197 -21.16 16.07 -5.81
C ARG A 197 -20.84 15.82 -7.29
N ALA A 198 -21.13 14.61 -7.80
CA ALA A 198 -20.92 14.29 -9.21
C ALA A 198 -21.76 15.15 -10.15
N VAL A 199 -23.04 15.42 -9.79
CA VAL A 199 -23.91 16.33 -10.55
C VAL A 199 -23.35 17.75 -10.54
N LEU A 200 -22.98 18.27 -9.37
CA LEU A 200 -22.38 19.61 -9.24
C LEU A 200 -21.10 19.76 -10.05
N SER A 201 -20.23 18.72 -10.04
CA SER A 201 -19.00 18.70 -10.84
C SER A 201 -19.31 18.78 -12.34
N GLN A 202 -20.25 17.98 -12.83
CA GLN A 202 -20.66 18.01 -14.23
C GLN A 202 -21.29 19.35 -14.65
N GLU A 203 -22.03 20.00 -13.76
CA GLU A 203 -22.60 21.32 -14.01
C GLU A 203 -21.52 22.41 -14.08
N GLN A 204 -20.51 22.32 -13.19
CA GLN A 204 -19.39 23.26 -13.18
C GLN A 204 -18.45 23.05 -14.38
N GLU A 205 -18.23 21.81 -14.83
CA GLU A 205 -17.43 21.52 -16.04
C GLU A 205 -18.05 22.09 -17.34
N LYS A 206 -19.39 22.28 -17.38
CA LYS A 206 -20.07 22.89 -18.52
C LYS A 206 -19.96 24.40 -18.55
N LYS A 207 -19.60 25.04 -17.43
CA LYS A 207 -19.42 26.48 -17.29
C LYS A 207 -17.97 26.87 -17.60
N LYS A 208 -17.75 28.01 -18.22
CA LYS A 208 -16.39 28.58 -18.33
C LYS A 208 -15.92 29.08 -16.97
N ALA A 209 -14.61 29.21 -16.78
CA ALA A 209 -14.02 29.61 -15.51
C ALA A 209 -14.50 30.98 -15.00
N ASP A 210 -14.87 31.88 -15.90
CA ASP A 210 -15.46 33.22 -15.66
C ASP A 210 -16.97 33.19 -15.38
N GLU A 211 -17.64 32.08 -15.70
CA GLU A 211 -19.07 31.85 -15.44
C GLU A 211 -19.34 31.12 -14.13
N LEU A 212 -18.29 30.62 -13.46
CA LEU A 212 -18.38 29.95 -12.14
C LEU A 212 -18.66 30.99 -11.05
N THR A 213 -19.85 30.92 -10.45
CA THR A 213 -20.27 31.82 -9.37
C THR A 213 -19.67 31.40 -8.02
N ASP A 214 -19.62 32.32 -7.07
CA ASP A 214 -19.22 31.99 -5.68
C ASP A 214 -20.19 31.00 -5.03
N GLU A 215 -21.45 31.02 -5.44
CA GLU A 215 -22.48 30.09 -4.98
C GLU A 215 -22.19 28.65 -5.48
N ASP A 216 -21.75 28.48 -6.73
CA ASP A 216 -21.37 27.19 -7.28
C ASP A 216 -20.19 26.58 -6.49
N ARG A 217 -19.20 27.42 -6.17
CA ARG A 217 -18.02 26.99 -5.37
C ARG A 217 -18.41 26.64 -3.95
N LYS A 218 -19.32 27.42 -3.36
CA LYS A 218 -19.81 27.18 -2.00
C LYS A 218 -20.59 25.87 -1.93
N GLN A 219 -21.49 25.60 -2.87
CA GLN A 219 -22.26 24.36 -2.89
C GLN A 219 -21.38 23.14 -3.02
N MET A 220 -20.32 23.18 -3.85
CA MET A 220 -19.32 22.10 -3.95
C MET A 220 -18.61 21.90 -2.62
N LYS A 221 -18.09 22.98 -2.03
CA LYS A 221 -17.39 22.94 -0.75
C LYS A 221 -18.27 22.40 0.39
N ASP A 222 -19.51 22.86 0.48
CA ASP A 222 -20.47 22.39 1.49
C ASP A 222 -20.77 20.89 1.33
N CYS A 223 -20.90 20.43 0.07
CA CYS A 223 -21.11 19.02 -0.22
C CYS A 223 -19.89 18.17 0.19
N GLU A 224 -18.67 18.61 -0.13
CA GLU A 224 -17.42 17.94 0.28
C GLU A 224 -17.25 17.90 1.80
N GLU A 225 -17.60 18.99 2.48
CA GLU A 225 -17.57 19.04 3.94
C GLU A 225 -18.55 18.05 4.58
N GLN A 226 -19.75 17.94 4.04
CA GLN A 226 -20.75 16.97 4.50
C GLN A 226 -20.29 15.53 4.25
N ILE A 227 -19.71 15.22 3.10
CA ILE A 227 -19.09 13.91 2.81
C ILE A 227 -17.98 13.63 3.82
N GLY A 228 -17.13 14.60 4.11
CA GLY A 228 -16.06 14.47 5.10
C GLY A 228 -16.60 14.11 6.49
N LYS A 229 -17.61 14.83 6.98
CA LYS A 229 -18.25 14.57 8.28
C LYS A 229 -18.83 13.16 8.37
N ARG A 230 -19.53 12.72 7.31
CA ARG A 230 -20.12 11.37 7.28
C ARG A 230 -19.05 10.27 7.21
N ARG A 231 -17.96 10.51 6.51
CA ARG A 231 -16.83 9.57 6.48
C ARG A 231 -16.14 9.45 7.85
N GLU A 232 -16.01 10.56 8.58
CA GLU A 232 -15.48 10.51 9.95
C GLU A 232 -16.45 9.78 10.91
N GLU A 233 -17.76 10.00 10.78
CA GLU A 233 -18.78 9.24 11.54
C GLU A 233 -18.68 7.73 11.24
N ARG A 234 -18.52 7.37 9.95
CA ARG A 234 -18.32 5.99 9.52
C ARG A 234 -17.07 5.36 10.16
N LYS A 235 -15.95 6.08 10.17
CA LYS A 235 -14.72 5.62 10.83
C LYS A 235 -14.92 5.46 12.32
N GLY A 236 -15.65 6.36 12.98
CA GLY A 236 -15.98 6.24 14.40
C GLY A 236 -16.75 4.95 14.71
N ILE A 237 -17.74 4.59 13.89
CA ILE A 237 -18.51 3.34 14.04
C ILE A 237 -17.60 2.11 13.90
N LEU A 238 -16.69 2.11 12.92
CA LEU A 238 -15.75 1.02 12.71
C LEU A 238 -14.69 0.93 13.82
N ALA A 239 -14.32 2.05 14.42
CA ALA A 239 -13.37 2.10 15.53
C ALA A 239 -13.93 1.56 16.88
N GLU A 240 -15.25 1.48 17.01
CA GLU A 240 -15.92 0.91 18.20
C GLU A 240 -15.85 -0.63 18.23
N TYR A 241 -15.56 -1.27 17.10
CA TYR A 241 -15.40 -2.71 16.99
C TYR A 241 -13.95 -3.14 17.28
#